data_d5d0db4aad705ca0edc4e7d6f6694e16
#
_entry.id   d5d0db4aad705ca0edc4e7d6f6694e16
#
_cell.length_a   1.000
_cell.length_b   1.000
_cell.length_c   1.000
_cell.angle_alpha   90.00
_cell.angle_beta   90.00
_cell.angle_gamma   90.00
#
_symmetry.space_group_name_H-M   'P 1'
#
loop_
_entity.id
_entity.type
_entity.pdbx_description
1 polymer ?
#
loop_
_entity_poly.entity_id
_entity_poly.type
_entity_poly.pdbx_seq_one_letter_code
_entity_poly.pdbx_strand_id
1 'polypeptide(L)'
;MDRIRFWRKYRHFTLEQLAARLGTSAGHLHKWETGKVSVNLKRLSEIADILGVTVVDLVQEQSRIPVVGQVGVGATVKSIDDFPLGHARKYAPCPSGLDASYTVAVEVVGDSMLPIDEGWLLFYTRNYDGVPSECMGKLCIVQLVENGPRYVKRLKTGIKPGLFNLYSTSAREIEDVELAWAAPILDARPVDPNEITEDTGN
;
A
#
# COMPACT_ATOMS: atom_id res chain seq x y z
N MET A 1 5.76 20.00 2.52
CA MET A 1 6.95 19.64 1.71
C MET A 1 7.82 18.57 2.37
N ASP A 2 7.23 17.59 2.96
CA ASP A 2 7.97 16.50 3.65
C ASP A 2 8.55 15.44 2.70
N ARG A 3 8.26 15.55 1.40
CA ARG A 3 8.65 14.53 0.40
C ARG A 3 10.16 14.47 0.13
N ILE A 4 10.86 15.59 0.17
CA ILE A 4 12.32 15.61 0.03
C ILE A 4 12.97 14.87 1.20
N ARG A 5 12.49 15.12 2.43
CA ARG A 5 12.95 14.44 3.64
C ARG A 5 12.66 12.95 3.60
N PHE A 6 11.44 12.59 3.15
CA PHE A 6 11.04 11.20 2.99
C PHE A 6 11.99 10.46 2.06
N TRP A 7 12.14 10.91 0.81
CA TRP A 7 12.99 10.25 -0.18
C TRP A 7 14.46 10.22 0.22
N ARG A 8 14.96 11.29 0.89
CA ARG A 8 16.30 11.28 1.45
C ARG A 8 16.51 10.13 2.43
N LYS A 9 15.62 9.99 3.40
CA LYS A 9 15.68 8.90 4.40
C LYS A 9 15.51 7.53 3.75
N TYR A 10 14.57 7.40 2.84
CA TYR A 10 14.33 6.16 2.10
C TYR A 10 15.56 5.70 1.31
N ARG A 11 16.33 6.63 0.76
CA ARG A 11 17.61 6.37 0.09
C ARG A 11 18.80 6.34 1.05
N HIS A 12 18.57 6.30 2.36
CA HIS A 12 19.58 6.24 3.42
C HIS A 12 20.61 7.38 3.40
N PHE A 13 20.25 8.55 2.87
CA PHE A 13 21.10 9.73 2.94
C PHE A 13 20.91 10.45 4.27
N THR A 14 22.04 10.84 4.90
CA THR A 14 22.00 11.85 5.98
C THR A 14 21.70 13.23 5.39
N LEU A 15 21.33 14.18 6.23
CA LEU A 15 21.08 15.56 5.80
C LEU A 15 22.34 16.17 5.17
N GLU A 16 23.50 15.92 5.79
CA GLU A 16 24.81 16.39 5.36
C GLU A 16 25.22 15.77 4.02
N GLN A 17 25.00 14.47 3.85
CA GLN A 17 25.33 13.75 2.62
C GLN A 17 24.56 14.28 1.41
N LEU A 18 23.25 14.47 1.55
CA LEU A 18 22.44 15.02 0.46
C LEU A 18 22.79 16.50 0.21
N ALA A 19 22.98 17.30 1.27
CA ALA A 19 23.36 18.70 1.14
C ALA A 19 24.70 18.85 0.41
N ALA A 20 25.70 18.03 0.74
CA ALA A 20 27.01 18.04 0.07
C ALA A 20 26.89 17.72 -1.44
N ARG A 21 26.06 16.73 -1.81
CA ARG A 21 25.81 16.39 -3.23
C ARG A 21 25.11 17.50 -4.00
N LEU A 22 24.25 18.26 -3.32
CA LEU A 22 23.53 19.41 -3.88
C LEU A 22 24.35 20.70 -3.88
N GLY A 23 25.57 20.69 -3.33
CA GLY A 23 26.39 21.90 -3.18
C GLY A 23 25.75 22.97 -2.28
N THR A 24 25.02 22.53 -1.23
CA THR A 24 24.33 23.41 -0.27
C THR A 24 24.66 23.04 1.18
N SER A 25 24.25 23.87 2.14
CA SER A 25 24.40 23.53 3.55
C SER A 25 23.29 22.67 4.08
N ALA A 26 23.55 21.81 5.08
CA ALA A 26 22.55 21.01 5.75
C ALA A 26 21.40 21.87 6.32
N GLY A 27 21.73 23.04 6.89
CA GLY A 27 20.71 23.98 7.39
C GLY A 27 19.79 24.54 6.29
N HIS A 28 20.32 24.74 5.07
CA HIS A 28 19.50 25.18 3.94
C HIS A 28 18.62 24.04 3.42
N LEU A 29 19.17 22.84 3.28
CA LEU A 29 18.39 21.65 2.90
C LEU A 29 17.26 21.39 3.92
N HIS A 30 17.53 21.53 5.22
CA HIS A 30 16.50 21.42 6.25
C HIS A 30 15.36 22.44 6.08
N LYS A 31 15.66 23.68 5.66
CA LYS A 31 14.62 24.67 5.36
C LYS A 31 13.77 24.28 4.16
N TRP A 32 14.35 23.64 3.14
CA TRP A 32 13.59 23.07 2.03
C TRP A 32 12.69 21.92 2.48
N GLU A 33 13.23 20.97 3.25
CA GLU A 33 12.46 19.83 3.78
C GLU A 33 11.28 20.25 4.65
N THR A 34 11.46 21.33 5.42
CA THR A 34 10.40 21.84 6.32
C THR A 34 9.46 22.86 5.66
N GLY A 35 9.67 23.16 4.37
CA GLY A 35 8.84 24.15 3.66
C GLY A 35 9.06 25.62 4.08
N LYS A 36 10.08 25.88 4.94
CA LYS A 36 10.42 27.25 5.35
C LYS A 36 10.99 28.11 4.21
N VAL A 37 11.53 27.46 3.19
CA VAL A 37 12.02 28.10 1.97
C VAL A 37 11.51 27.29 0.79
N SER A 38 10.95 27.96 -0.21
CA SER A 38 10.48 27.31 -1.43
C SER A 38 11.66 26.82 -2.26
N VAL A 39 11.46 25.67 -2.92
CA VAL A 39 12.44 25.07 -3.84
C VAL A 39 11.99 25.36 -5.26
N ASN A 40 12.87 25.93 -6.08
CA ASN A 40 12.57 26.16 -7.49
C ASN A 40 12.67 24.85 -8.30
N LEU A 41 12.05 24.81 -9.49
CA LEU A 41 11.97 23.63 -10.34
C LEU A 41 13.34 23.03 -10.68
N LYS A 42 14.34 23.88 -10.96
CA LYS A 42 15.70 23.43 -11.26
C LYS A 42 16.31 22.65 -10.09
N ARG A 43 16.16 23.16 -8.87
CA ARG A 43 16.63 22.48 -7.66
C ARG A 43 15.85 21.20 -7.36
N LEU A 44 14.54 21.21 -7.62
CA LEU A 44 13.74 19.99 -7.50
C LEU A 44 14.23 18.90 -8.47
N SER A 45 14.57 19.25 -9.72
CA SER A 45 15.17 18.30 -10.66
C SER A 45 16.49 17.74 -10.16
N GLU A 46 17.40 18.58 -9.68
CA GLU A 46 18.68 18.16 -9.13
C GLU A 46 18.51 17.21 -7.92
N ILE A 47 17.56 17.50 -7.04
CA ILE A 47 17.22 16.64 -5.89
C ILE A 47 16.64 15.30 -6.39
N ALA A 48 15.72 15.34 -7.35
CA ALA A 48 15.09 14.16 -7.93
C ALA A 48 16.13 13.22 -8.58
N ASP A 49 17.06 13.78 -9.36
CA ASP A 49 18.14 13.03 -10.00
C ASP A 49 19.04 12.31 -8.97
N ILE A 50 19.45 13.03 -7.91
CA ILE A 50 20.31 12.45 -6.86
C ILE A 50 19.57 11.34 -6.09
N LEU A 51 18.28 11.53 -5.85
CA LEU A 51 17.45 10.56 -5.11
C LEU A 51 16.92 9.43 -6.00
N GLY A 52 17.06 9.52 -7.34
CA GLY A 52 16.56 8.54 -8.29
C GLY A 52 15.03 8.46 -8.30
N VAL A 53 14.38 9.63 -8.30
CA VAL A 53 12.92 9.79 -8.33
C VAL A 53 12.51 10.86 -9.34
N THR A 54 11.23 11.04 -9.57
CA THR A 54 10.74 12.14 -10.43
C THR A 54 10.49 13.42 -9.62
N VAL A 55 10.44 14.56 -10.28
CA VAL A 55 10.05 15.84 -9.64
C VAL A 55 8.64 15.74 -9.08
N VAL A 56 7.75 15.00 -9.75
CA VAL A 56 6.38 14.75 -9.28
C VAL A 56 6.37 14.06 -7.93
N ASP A 57 7.24 13.09 -7.72
CA ASP A 57 7.38 12.38 -6.43
C ASP A 57 7.81 13.31 -5.28
N LEU A 58 8.47 14.43 -5.60
CA LEU A 58 8.91 15.41 -4.61
C LEU A 58 7.89 16.49 -4.27
N VAL A 59 6.94 16.79 -5.17
CA VAL A 59 6.00 17.91 -5.01
C VAL A 59 4.56 17.48 -4.80
N GLN A 60 4.18 16.31 -5.28
CA GLN A 60 2.83 15.82 -5.11
C GLN A 60 2.63 15.33 -3.68
N GLU A 61 1.67 15.89 -2.96
CA GLU A 61 1.20 15.28 -1.73
C GLU A 61 0.64 13.91 -2.10
N GLN A 62 1.23 12.88 -1.51
CA GLN A 62 0.70 11.54 -1.69
C GLN A 62 -0.69 11.49 -1.06
N SER A 63 -1.70 11.26 -1.88
CA SER A 63 -3.03 10.96 -1.38
C SER A 63 -2.93 9.82 -0.37
N ARG A 64 -3.65 9.93 0.73
CA ARG A 64 -3.69 8.88 1.75
C ARG A 64 -4.87 7.97 1.50
N ILE A 65 -4.66 6.70 1.75
CA ILE A 65 -5.69 5.69 1.63
C ILE A 65 -5.91 4.97 2.95
N PRO A 66 -7.14 4.51 3.22
CA PRO A 66 -7.44 3.81 4.46
C PRO A 66 -6.80 2.41 4.50
N VAL A 67 -6.25 2.05 5.66
CA VAL A 67 -5.87 0.67 6.00
C VAL A 67 -7.06 0.03 6.70
N VAL A 68 -7.76 -0.85 5.98
CA VAL A 68 -9.10 -1.35 6.37
C VAL A 68 -9.09 -2.71 7.04
N GLY A 69 -7.94 -3.33 7.23
CA GLY A 69 -7.86 -4.64 7.84
C GLY A 69 -6.44 -5.13 8.03
N GLN A 70 -6.34 -6.30 8.64
CA GLN A 70 -5.09 -7.04 8.80
C GLN A 70 -5.27 -8.44 8.21
N VAL A 71 -4.23 -8.94 7.54
CA VAL A 71 -4.16 -10.30 7.06
C VAL A 71 -3.15 -11.07 7.91
N GLY A 72 -3.61 -12.14 8.53
CA GLY A 72 -2.82 -12.94 9.46
C GLY A 72 -2.87 -14.44 9.14
N VAL A 73 -2.83 -15.25 10.17
CA VAL A 73 -2.74 -16.72 10.08
C VAL A 73 -3.74 -17.31 9.09
N GLY A 74 -3.22 -18.17 8.19
CA GLY A 74 -4.02 -18.79 7.12
C GLY A 74 -4.41 -17.85 6.00
N ALA A 75 -3.74 -16.69 5.89
CA ALA A 75 -4.09 -15.62 4.94
C ALA A 75 -5.53 -15.08 5.11
N THR A 76 -6.08 -15.20 6.33
CA THR A 76 -7.41 -14.68 6.68
C THR A 76 -7.33 -13.20 6.96
N VAL A 77 -8.24 -12.43 6.36
CA VAL A 77 -8.36 -10.98 6.58
C VAL A 77 -9.33 -10.73 7.72
N LYS A 78 -8.82 -10.12 8.78
CA LYS A 78 -9.65 -9.52 9.82
C LYS A 78 -9.87 -8.05 9.45
N SER A 79 -11.12 -7.66 9.25
CA SER A 79 -11.45 -6.24 9.12
C SER A 79 -11.13 -5.55 10.44
N ILE A 80 -10.35 -4.48 10.39
CA ILE A 80 -10.12 -3.64 11.58
C ILE A 80 -11.34 -2.75 11.77
N ASP A 81 -12.00 -2.40 10.66
CA ASP A 81 -13.08 -1.42 10.67
C ASP A 81 -14.11 -1.70 9.56
N ASP A 82 -15.37 -1.82 9.94
CA ASP A 82 -16.53 -1.72 9.04
C ASP A 82 -16.86 -0.24 8.72
N PHE A 83 -15.83 0.60 8.51
CA PHE A 83 -16.06 2.02 8.23
C PHE A 83 -16.54 2.26 6.81
N PRO A 84 -17.36 3.31 6.61
CA PRO A 84 -17.69 3.81 5.28
C PRO A 84 -16.43 4.19 4.50
N LEU A 85 -16.51 4.16 3.16
CA LEU A 85 -15.43 4.62 2.28
C LEU A 85 -14.91 6.00 2.75
N GLY A 86 -13.62 6.10 2.99
CA GLY A 86 -12.97 7.35 3.41
C GLY A 86 -12.75 7.51 4.91
N HIS A 87 -13.19 6.56 5.74
CA HIS A 87 -12.91 6.56 7.17
C HIS A 87 -12.17 5.29 7.57
N ALA A 88 -11.08 5.44 8.27
CA ALA A 88 -10.30 4.36 8.87
C ALA A 88 -9.49 4.92 10.03
N ARG A 89 -9.10 4.06 10.98
CA ARG A 89 -8.20 4.48 12.08
C ARG A 89 -6.78 4.72 11.62
N LYS A 90 -6.36 4.05 10.55
CA LYS A 90 -5.01 4.16 9.99
C LYS A 90 -5.07 4.55 8.52
N TYR A 91 -4.17 5.43 8.11
CA TYR A 91 -4.02 5.85 6.72
C TYR A 91 -2.58 5.66 6.28
N ALA A 92 -2.39 5.18 5.07
CA ALA A 92 -1.10 4.97 4.44
C ALA A 92 -0.98 5.81 3.16
N PRO A 93 0.25 6.10 2.70
CA PRO A 93 0.46 6.73 1.40
C PRO A 93 -0.07 5.86 0.26
N CYS A 94 -0.82 6.45 -0.66
CA CYS A 94 -1.26 5.77 -1.87
C CYS A 94 -0.06 5.50 -2.79
N PRO A 95 0.10 4.28 -3.30
CA PRO A 95 1.09 3.97 -4.32
C PRO A 95 0.94 4.85 -5.56
N SER A 96 2.07 5.27 -6.16
CA SER A 96 2.05 6.01 -7.42
C SER A 96 1.36 5.18 -8.50
N GLY A 97 0.46 5.80 -9.25
CA GLY A 97 -0.30 5.14 -10.32
C GLY A 97 -1.60 4.47 -9.87
N LEU A 98 -1.90 4.42 -8.57
CA LEU A 98 -3.21 3.99 -8.07
C LEU A 98 -4.11 5.19 -7.74
N ASP A 99 -5.42 4.99 -7.93
CA ASP A 99 -6.42 6.01 -7.60
C ASP A 99 -6.80 5.90 -6.11
N ALA A 100 -6.43 6.91 -5.33
CA ALA A 100 -6.69 6.95 -3.90
C ALA A 100 -8.19 6.93 -3.54
N SER A 101 -9.07 7.35 -4.44
CA SER A 101 -10.52 7.37 -4.19
C SER A 101 -11.12 5.97 -4.07
N TYR A 102 -10.48 4.98 -4.68
CA TYR A 102 -10.95 3.59 -4.72
C TYR A 102 -9.99 2.59 -4.10
N THR A 103 -8.74 3.02 -3.83
CA THR A 103 -7.71 2.14 -3.28
C THR A 103 -7.78 2.10 -1.76
N VAL A 104 -7.64 0.90 -1.23
CA VAL A 104 -7.50 0.63 0.21
C VAL A 104 -6.36 -0.35 0.44
N ALA A 105 -5.92 -0.51 1.69
CA ALA A 105 -4.88 -1.46 2.04
C ALA A 105 -5.30 -2.38 3.17
N VAL A 106 -4.65 -3.56 3.24
CA VAL A 106 -4.60 -4.41 4.42
C VAL A 106 -3.15 -4.62 4.84
N GLU A 107 -2.91 -4.64 6.14
CA GLU A 107 -1.59 -4.83 6.76
C GLU A 107 -1.31 -6.32 6.97
N VAL A 108 -0.12 -6.79 6.61
CA VAL A 108 0.30 -8.16 6.87
C VAL A 108 0.80 -8.28 8.30
N VAL A 109 0.28 -9.26 9.04
CA VAL A 109 0.64 -9.55 10.44
C VAL A 109 1.13 -11.00 10.56
N GLY A 110 2.35 -11.16 11.06
CA GLY A 110 3.01 -12.46 11.17
C GLY A 110 3.57 -12.96 9.82
N ASP A 111 3.91 -14.25 9.77
CA ASP A 111 4.66 -14.89 8.68
C ASP A 111 3.81 -15.68 7.68
N SER A 112 2.50 -15.60 7.79
CA SER A 112 1.55 -16.42 7.00
C SER A 112 1.51 -16.10 5.51
N MET A 113 2.14 -15.00 5.10
CA MET A 113 2.09 -14.50 3.72
C MET A 113 3.45 -14.58 2.99
N LEU A 114 4.44 -15.29 3.55
CA LEU A 114 5.76 -15.38 2.93
C LEU A 114 5.68 -15.68 1.42
N PRO A 115 6.45 -14.99 0.57
CA PRO A 115 7.58 -14.08 0.87
C PRO A 115 7.20 -12.64 1.18
N ILE A 116 5.94 -12.34 1.47
CA ILE A 116 5.48 -11.01 1.89
C ILE A 116 5.61 -10.96 3.41
N ASP A 117 6.48 -10.08 3.90
CA ASP A 117 6.84 -9.99 5.30
C ASP A 117 5.79 -9.25 6.15
N GLU A 118 5.89 -9.41 7.46
CA GLU A 118 5.10 -8.65 8.42
C GLU A 118 5.33 -7.13 8.26
N GLY A 119 4.27 -6.35 8.42
CA GLY A 119 4.27 -4.89 8.27
C GLY A 119 4.15 -4.40 6.83
N TRP A 120 4.11 -5.30 5.84
CA TRP A 120 3.80 -4.91 4.47
C TRP A 120 2.33 -4.53 4.32
N LEU A 121 2.05 -3.61 3.41
CA LEU A 121 0.69 -3.30 2.99
C LEU A 121 0.39 -3.92 1.63
N LEU A 122 -0.78 -4.53 1.53
CA LEU A 122 -1.35 -5.05 0.29
C LEU A 122 -2.44 -4.09 -0.18
N PHE A 123 -2.26 -3.52 -1.36
CA PHE A 123 -3.14 -2.51 -1.93
C PHE A 123 -4.09 -3.14 -2.95
N TYR A 124 -5.37 -2.81 -2.86
CA TYR A 124 -6.40 -3.30 -3.78
C TYR A 124 -7.52 -2.28 -3.94
N THR A 125 -8.36 -2.46 -4.96
CA THR A 125 -9.51 -1.59 -5.20
C THR A 125 -10.76 -2.18 -4.55
N ARG A 126 -11.49 -1.36 -3.80
CA ARG A 126 -12.72 -1.76 -3.08
C ARG A 126 -13.96 -1.86 -3.97
N ASN A 127 -13.84 -1.50 -5.23
CA ASN A 127 -14.96 -1.28 -6.16
C ASN A 127 -15.21 -2.49 -7.08
N TYR A 128 -15.06 -3.71 -6.56
CA TYR A 128 -15.37 -4.92 -7.32
C TYR A 128 -16.72 -5.49 -6.90
N ASP A 129 -17.56 -5.78 -7.91
CA ASP A 129 -18.76 -6.55 -7.78
C ASP A 129 -18.54 -7.91 -8.48
N GLY A 130 -18.74 -8.99 -7.75
CA GLY A 130 -18.46 -10.34 -8.23
C GLY A 130 -16.96 -10.67 -8.40
N VAL A 131 -16.64 -11.56 -9.33
CA VAL A 131 -15.28 -12.07 -9.57
C VAL A 131 -14.84 -11.73 -10.99
N PRO A 132 -14.08 -10.64 -11.18
CA PRO A 132 -13.55 -10.28 -12.50
C PRO A 132 -12.60 -11.34 -13.07
N SER A 133 -12.65 -11.55 -14.38
CA SER A 133 -11.77 -12.52 -15.07
C SER A 133 -10.28 -12.22 -14.88
N GLU A 134 -9.91 -10.96 -14.67
CA GLU A 134 -8.55 -10.53 -14.41
C GLU A 134 -7.97 -11.03 -13.08
N CYS A 135 -8.81 -11.51 -12.16
CA CYS A 135 -8.38 -12.12 -10.88
C CYS A 135 -7.74 -13.51 -11.08
N MET A 136 -8.00 -14.16 -12.21
CA MET A 136 -7.52 -15.52 -12.45
C MET A 136 -5.98 -15.57 -12.49
N GLY A 137 -5.43 -16.49 -11.70
CA GLY A 137 -3.98 -16.68 -11.56
C GLY A 137 -3.27 -15.62 -10.69
N LYS A 138 -3.97 -14.57 -10.25
CA LYS A 138 -3.39 -13.49 -9.44
C LYS A 138 -3.61 -13.73 -7.95
N LEU A 139 -2.80 -13.06 -7.14
CA LEU A 139 -3.05 -12.88 -5.71
C LEU A 139 -4.19 -11.87 -5.56
N CYS A 140 -5.25 -12.27 -4.86
CA CYS A 140 -6.46 -11.48 -4.69
C CYS A 140 -6.87 -11.45 -3.21
N ILE A 141 -7.52 -10.37 -2.83
CA ILE A 141 -8.40 -10.42 -1.67
C ILE A 141 -9.75 -10.92 -2.16
N VAL A 142 -10.35 -11.87 -1.43
CA VAL A 142 -11.61 -12.50 -1.80
C VAL A 142 -12.54 -12.54 -0.59
N GLN A 143 -13.83 -12.52 -0.82
CA GLN A 143 -14.84 -12.79 0.20
C GLN A 143 -15.71 -13.96 -0.25
N LEU A 144 -15.89 -14.93 0.64
CA LEU A 144 -16.85 -16.00 0.42
C LEU A 144 -18.28 -15.45 0.50
N VAL A 145 -19.22 -16.15 -0.16
CA VAL A 145 -20.66 -15.83 -0.10
C VAL A 145 -21.20 -15.81 1.34
N GLU A 146 -22.40 -15.28 1.53
CA GLU A 146 -23.11 -15.21 2.83
C GLU A 146 -22.33 -14.45 3.92
N ASN A 147 -21.61 -13.37 3.55
CA ASN A 147 -20.72 -12.64 4.44
C ASN A 147 -19.64 -13.53 5.08
N GLY A 148 -19.23 -14.58 4.38
CA GLY A 148 -18.20 -15.49 4.82
C GLY A 148 -16.84 -14.83 5.00
N PRO A 149 -15.86 -15.59 5.48
CA PRO A 149 -14.52 -15.04 5.75
C PRO A 149 -13.86 -14.47 4.51
N ARG A 150 -12.97 -13.50 4.74
CA ARG A 150 -12.13 -12.89 3.71
C ARG A 150 -10.73 -13.50 3.77
N TYR A 151 -10.15 -13.70 2.58
CA TYR A 151 -8.80 -14.26 2.45
C TYR A 151 -7.98 -13.48 1.45
N VAL A 152 -6.66 -13.52 1.62
CA VAL A 152 -5.71 -13.13 0.58
C VAL A 152 -5.10 -14.40 0.00
N LYS A 153 -5.55 -14.78 -1.19
CA LYS A 153 -5.14 -16.03 -1.84
C LYS A 153 -5.03 -15.86 -3.35
N ARG A 154 -4.26 -16.75 -3.96
CA ARG A 154 -4.19 -16.84 -5.42
C ARG A 154 -5.43 -17.58 -5.94
N LEU A 155 -6.09 -16.98 -6.92
CA LEU A 155 -7.37 -17.47 -7.43
C LEU A 155 -7.19 -18.35 -8.68
N LYS A 156 -7.88 -19.49 -8.72
CA LYS A 156 -8.03 -20.35 -9.90
C LYS A 156 -9.49 -20.76 -10.07
N THR A 157 -9.85 -21.17 -11.28
CA THR A 157 -11.18 -21.77 -11.52
C THR A 157 -11.30 -23.10 -10.79
N GLY A 158 -12.45 -23.35 -10.21
CA GLY A 158 -12.82 -24.63 -9.62
C GLY A 158 -13.26 -25.68 -10.66
N ILE A 159 -13.66 -26.84 -10.20
CA ILE A 159 -14.10 -27.95 -11.07
C ILE A 159 -15.43 -27.61 -11.77
N LYS A 160 -16.34 -26.92 -11.08
CA LYS A 160 -17.63 -26.51 -11.62
C LYS A 160 -17.64 -25.03 -12.02
N PRO A 161 -18.37 -24.63 -13.07
CA PRO A 161 -18.57 -23.23 -13.40
C PRO A 161 -19.11 -22.44 -12.20
N GLY A 162 -18.52 -21.27 -11.95
CA GLY A 162 -18.89 -20.40 -10.84
C GLY A 162 -18.21 -20.73 -9.51
N LEU A 163 -17.49 -21.85 -9.41
CA LEU A 163 -16.70 -22.19 -8.24
C LEU A 163 -15.21 -21.86 -8.46
N PHE A 164 -14.50 -21.62 -7.38
CA PHE A 164 -13.12 -21.19 -7.38
C PHE A 164 -12.27 -21.98 -6.38
N ASN A 165 -10.99 -22.11 -6.71
CA ASN A 165 -9.99 -22.69 -5.83
C ASN A 165 -9.05 -21.58 -5.35
N LEU A 166 -8.77 -21.56 -4.04
CA LEU A 166 -7.98 -20.53 -3.36
C LEU A 166 -6.68 -21.15 -2.86
N TYR A 167 -5.55 -20.68 -3.40
CA TYR A 167 -4.22 -21.16 -3.08
C TYR A 167 -3.43 -20.16 -2.25
N SER A 168 -2.59 -20.67 -1.36
CA SER A 168 -1.51 -19.90 -0.74
C SER A 168 -0.29 -20.78 -0.54
N THR A 169 0.87 -20.16 -0.36
CA THR A 169 2.14 -20.86 -0.17
C THR A 169 2.27 -21.49 1.22
N SER A 170 1.58 -20.94 2.21
CA SER A 170 1.75 -21.25 3.63
C SER A 170 0.51 -21.81 4.33
N ALA A 171 -0.61 -21.95 3.61
CA ALA A 171 -1.86 -22.44 4.19
C ALA A 171 -2.55 -23.44 3.28
N ARG A 172 -3.41 -24.26 3.88
CA ARG A 172 -4.20 -25.25 3.13
C ARG A 172 -5.01 -24.58 2.02
N GLU A 173 -5.05 -25.22 0.87
CA GLU A 173 -5.90 -24.89 -0.25
C GLU A 173 -7.37 -25.00 0.15
N ILE A 174 -8.21 -24.11 -0.40
CA ILE A 174 -9.66 -24.14 -0.25
C ILE A 174 -10.22 -24.37 -1.64
N GLU A 175 -10.88 -25.50 -1.84
CA GLU A 175 -11.34 -25.94 -3.15
C GLU A 175 -12.83 -25.74 -3.31
N ASP A 176 -13.27 -25.49 -4.57
CA ASP A 176 -14.64 -25.43 -5.01
C ASP A 176 -15.55 -24.55 -4.14
N VAL A 177 -15.09 -23.32 -3.85
CA VAL A 177 -15.86 -22.35 -3.08
C VAL A 177 -16.50 -21.30 -3.98
N GLU A 178 -17.64 -20.80 -3.54
CA GLU A 178 -18.34 -19.69 -4.15
C GLU A 178 -17.89 -18.37 -3.52
N LEU A 179 -17.62 -17.38 -4.37
CA LEU A 179 -17.13 -16.05 -3.94
C LEU A 179 -18.20 -14.99 -4.16
N ALA A 180 -18.40 -14.15 -3.16
CA ALA A 180 -19.22 -12.95 -3.29
C ALA A 180 -18.53 -11.92 -4.18
N TRP A 181 -17.21 -11.73 -3.97
CA TRP A 181 -16.38 -10.85 -4.78
C TRP A 181 -14.88 -11.22 -4.65
N ALA A 182 -14.10 -10.76 -5.62
CA ALA A 182 -12.65 -10.81 -5.60
C ALA A 182 -12.05 -9.53 -6.16
N ALA A 183 -10.92 -9.09 -5.59
CA ALA A 183 -10.15 -7.95 -6.09
C ALA A 183 -8.66 -8.32 -6.16
N PRO A 184 -7.97 -8.07 -7.27
CA PRO A 184 -6.55 -8.37 -7.38
C PRO A 184 -5.74 -7.44 -6.46
N ILE A 185 -4.67 -7.97 -5.87
CA ILE A 185 -3.67 -7.14 -5.21
C ILE A 185 -2.91 -6.38 -6.30
N LEU A 186 -2.98 -5.06 -6.25
CA LEU A 186 -2.40 -4.15 -7.25
C LEU A 186 -0.96 -3.82 -6.94
N ASP A 187 -0.62 -3.75 -5.65
CA ASP A 187 0.74 -3.49 -5.16
C ASP A 187 0.93 -4.13 -3.78
N ALA A 188 2.16 -4.50 -3.46
CA ALA A 188 2.55 -5.06 -2.18
C ALA A 188 3.93 -4.53 -1.82
N ARG A 189 4.04 -3.79 -0.70
CA ARG A 189 5.31 -3.16 -0.30
C ARG A 189 5.39 -2.92 1.20
N PRO A 190 6.63 -2.85 1.74
CA PRO A 190 6.84 -2.31 3.07
C PRO A 190 6.47 -0.83 3.09
N VAL A 191 5.90 -0.38 4.19
CA VAL A 191 5.63 1.03 4.44
C VAL A 191 6.32 1.41 5.75
N ASP A 192 6.99 2.58 5.76
CA ASP A 192 7.59 3.11 6.99
C ASP A 192 6.45 3.34 8.01
N PRO A 193 6.51 2.74 9.21
CA PRO A 193 5.51 2.97 10.26
C PRO A 193 5.27 4.46 10.56
N ASN A 194 6.28 5.31 10.35
CA ASN A 194 6.13 6.76 10.53
C ASN A 194 5.31 7.44 9.43
N GLU A 195 5.04 6.76 8.32
CA GLU A 195 4.17 7.25 7.25
C GLU A 195 2.71 6.83 7.46
N ILE A 196 2.45 5.85 8.32
CA ILE A 196 1.10 5.49 8.74
C ILE A 196 0.63 6.54 9.73
N THR A 197 -0.48 7.19 9.42
CA THR A 197 -1.12 8.13 10.35
C THR A 197 -2.35 7.49 10.96
N GLU A 198 -2.54 7.73 12.25
CA GLU A 198 -3.77 7.38 12.95
C GLU A 198 -4.72 8.57 12.92
N ASP A 199 -6.00 8.28 12.67
CA ASP A 199 -7.06 9.27 12.86
C ASP A 199 -7.35 9.35 14.35
N THR A 200 -6.86 10.39 14.99
CA THR A 200 -7.06 10.64 16.44
C THR A 200 -8.43 11.20 16.75
N GLY A 201 -9.37 11.18 15.81
CA GLY A 201 -10.77 11.56 15.96
C GLY A 201 -10.98 12.72 16.96
N ASN A 202 -10.92 13.95 16.45
CA ASN A 202 -11.25 15.14 17.26
C ASN A 202 -12.68 15.54 17.00
#